data_ee67fec5bb5ebe9842e3d695471f992d
#
_entry.id   ee67fec5bb5ebe9842e3d695471f992d
#
_cell.length_a   1.000
_cell.length_b   1.000
_cell.length_c   1.000
_cell.angle_alpha   90.00
_cell.angle_beta   90.00
_cell.angle_gamma   90.00
#
_symmetry.space_group_name_H-M   'P 1'
#
loop_
_entity.id
_entity.type
_entity.pdbx_description
1 polymer ?
#
loop_
_entity_poly.entity_id
_entity_poly.type
_entity_poly.pdbx_seq_one_letter_code
_entity_poly.pdbx_strand_id
1 'polypeptide(L)'
;FGQVYLPVVNWLQMLGVVVLIMAFKSSTNLASAYGIAVTGTMLITSTLVFVLAVRCWNWGWPLSILVFGAFMTLDLALLSSNMLKFLDGGWVPLAIAAVIFLCMWTWRTGRAAVARHEQAEALPLETLLESINPARVHRPQGTAVYLTATSTNAPRSLMHNLKHNEVLHEHVVLLSIEVPDIPFVSPEGRSQVTHLGKGVHRVMLHYGFMEQPDVPSALALLEDKGIPFDPMRTSYFIGRNTYVDASKPLLPRWQEKLFLALSRFSASAGDFFGLPTNRVVELGSRIEI
;
A
#
# COMPACT_ATOMS: atom_id res chain seq x y z
N PHE A 1 14.45 15.88 5.44
CA PHE A 1 13.05 15.39 5.41
C PHE A 1 12.80 14.70 4.06
N GLY A 2 12.13 13.55 4.06
CA GLY A 2 11.89 12.72 2.86
C GLY A 2 12.74 11.45 2.78
N GLN A 3 13.60 11.18 3.74
CA GLN A 3 14.30 9.89 3.84
C GLN A 3 13.48 8.92 4.70
N VAL A 4 12.99 7.84 4.08
CA VAL A 4 12.36 6.74 4.81
C VAL A 4 13.46 5.78 5.26
N TYR A 5 13.75 5.76 6.55
CA TYR A 5 14.68 4.81 7.14
C TYR A 5 13.93 3.53 7.56
N LEU A 6 14.21 2.46 6.85
CA LEU A 6 13.72 1.12 7.18
C LEU A 6 14.88 0.26 7.70
N PRO A 7 14.99 0.05 9.03
CA PRO A 7 16.13 -0.67 9.62
C PRO A 7 16.37 -2.05 8.99
N VAL A 8 15.30 -2.80 8.73
CA VAL A 8 15.37 -4.14 8.12
C VAL A 8 16.00 -4.08 6.72
N VAL A 9 15.60 -3.10 5.89
CA VAL A 9 16.15 -2.94 4.53
C VAL A 9 17.62 -2.57 4.60
N ASN A 10 18.01 -1.67 5.51
CA ASN A 10 19.40 -1.26 5.68
C ASN A 10 20.31 -2.44 6.10
N TRP A 11 19.86 -3.26 7.05
CA TRP A 11 20.60 -4.46 7.47
C TRP A 11 20.69 -5.51 6.36
N LEU A 12 19.62 -5.72 5.58
CA LEU A 12 19.63 -6.61 4.42
C LEU A 12 20.60 -6.11 3.34
N GLN A 13 20.65 -4.81 3.08
CA GLN A 13 21.61 -4.21 2.14
C GLN A 13 23.05 -4.44 2.63
N MET A 14 23.34 -4.17 3.90
CA MET A 14 24.66 -4.40 4.48
C MET A 14 25.07 -5.88 4.34
N LEU A 15 24.18 -6.81 4.71
CA LEU A 15 24.44 -8.25 4.56
C LEU A 15 24.68 -8.60 3.09
N GLY A 16 23.87 -8.08 2.16
CA GLY A 16 24.04 -8.28 0.73
C GLY A 16 25.40 -7.82 0.22
N VAL A 17 25.85 -6.64 0.64
CA VAL A 17 27.19 -6.10 0.27
C VAL A 17 28.29 -7.00 0.80
N VAL A 18 28.22 -7.42 2.07
CA VAL A 18 29.23 -8.34 2.66
C VAL A 18 29.28 -9.65 1.90
N VAL A 19 28.12 -10.25 1.59
CA VAL A 19 28.03 -11.50 0.81
C VAL A 19 28.63 -11.32 -0.57
N LEU A 20 28.35 -10.21 -1.28
CA LEU A 20 28.94 -9.93 -2.60
C LEU A 20 30.47 -9.78 -2.54
N ILE A 21 31.01 -9.07 -1.54
CA ILE A 21 32.46 -8.93 -1.36
C ILE A 21 33.11 -10.30 -1.13
N MET A 22 32.51 -11.14 -0.28
CA MET A 22 33.03 -12.47 0.01
C MET A 22 32.92 -13.44 -1.18
N ALA A 23 31.86 -13.30 -1.98
CA ALA A 23 31.62 -14.15 -3.15
C ALA A 23 32.54 -13.81 -4.32
N PHE A 24 32.72 -12.54 -4.62
CA PHE A 24 33.51 -12.11 -5.78
C PHE A 24 35.02 -12.17 -5.53
N LYS A 25 35.50 -11.93 -4.33
CA LYS A 25 36.93 -11.97 -3.91
C LYS A 25 37.89 -11.16 -4.80
N SER A 26 37.37 -10.50 -5.84
CA SER A 26 38.12 -9.72 -6.83
C SER A 26 37.39 -8.42 -7.13
N SER A 27 38.11 -7.30 -7.08
CA SER A 27 37.57 -5.99 -7.44
C SER A 27 37.19 -5.91 -8.93
N THR A 28 37.88 -6.65 -9.79
CA THR A 28 37.56 -6.69 -11.24
C THR A 28 36.21 -7.31 -11.51
N ASN A 29 35.91 -8.45 -10.88
CA ASN A 29 34.61 -9.12 -11.02
C ASN A 29 33.48 -8.29 -10.41
N LEU A 30 33.73 -7.65 -9.28
CA LEU A 30 32.75 -6.74 -8.65
C LEU A 30 32.50 -5.52 -9.54
N ALA A 31 33.55 -4.97 -10.20
CA ALA A 31 33.40 -3.89 -11.18
C ALA A 31 32.58 -4.30 -12.41
N SER A 32 32.69 -5.57 -12.86
CA SER A 32 31.88 -6.09 -13.96
C SER A 32 30.38 -6.16 -13.59
N ALA A 33 30.07 -6.64 -12.37
CA ALA A 33 28.70 -6.65 -11.84
C ALA A 33 28.14 -5.23 -11.71
N TYR A 34 28.93 -4.30 -11.16
CA TYR A 34 28.57 -2.89 -11.03
C TYR A 34 28.30 -2.23 -12.41
N GLY A 35 29.18 -2.48 -13.37
CA GLY A 35 29.04 -1.93 -14.72
C GLY A 35 27.72 -2.30 -15.39
N ILE A 36 27.31 -3.58 -15.33
CA ILE A 36 26.02 -4.02 -15.89
C ILE A 36 24.84 -3.41 -15.13
N ALA A 37 24.90 -3.37 -13.80
CA ALA A 37 23.84 -2.79 -12.99
C ALA A 37 23.62 -1.30 -13.30
N VAL A 38 24.70 -0.52 -13.37
CA VAL A 38 24.62 0.93 -13.64
C VAL A 38 24.15 1.20 -15.07
N THR A 39 24.76 0.58 -16.09
CA THR A 39 24.39 0.84 -17.49
C THR A 39 22.98 0.33 -17.80
N GLY A 40 22.55 -0.77 -17.18
CA GLY A 40 21.15 -1.24 -17.25
C GLY A 40 20.18 -0.24 -16.65
N THR A 41 20.50 0.32 -15.50
CA THR A 41 19.68 1.37 -14.85
C THR A 41 19.64 2.64 -15.68
N MET A 42 20.76 3.07 -16.29
CA MET A 42 20.79 4.22 -17.18
C MET A 42 19.83 4.04 -18.37
N LEU A 43 19.86 2.89 -19.04
CA LEU A 43 18.97 2.60 -20.17
C LEU A 43 17.49 2.61 -19.75
N ILE A 44 17.16 2.02 -18.60
CA ILE A 44 15.80 2.04 -18.05
C ILE A 44 15.37 3.48 -17.76
N THR A 45 16.24 4.27 -17.12
CA THR A 45 15.96 5.68 -16.78
C THR A 45 15.73 6.51 -18.03
N SER A 46 16.60 6.41 -19.04
CA SER A 46 16.45 7.10 -20.31
C SER A 46 15.12 6.74 -21.00
N THR A 47 14.73 5.46 -20.96
CA THR A 47 13.46 4.98 -21.52
C THR A 47 12.26 5.57 -20.74
N LEU A 48 12.31 5.57 -19.41
CA LEU A 48 11.22 6.11 -18.59
C LEU A 48 11.06 7.62 -18.77
N VAL A 49 12.18 8.37 -18.83
CA VAL A 49 12.14 9.82 -19.03
C VAL A 49 11.66 10.15 -20.46
N PHE A 50 12.00 9.35 -21.46
CA PHE A 50 11.42 9.48 -22.80
C PHE A 50 9.89 9.38 -22.76
N VAL A 51 9.35 8.34 -22.09
CA VAL A 51 7.90 8.17 -21.95
C VAL A 51 7.26 9.35 -21.18
N LEU A 52 7.92 9.83 -20.15
CA LEU A 52 7.48 10.98 -19.36
C LEU A 52 7.44 12.27 -20.21
N ALA A 53 8.50 12.51 -21.00
CA ALA A 53 8.59 13.67 -21.87
C ALA A 53 7.46 13.71 -22.90
N VAL A 54 7.15 12.57 -23.51
CA VAL A 54 6.07 12.47 -24.49
C VAL A 54 4.69 12.58 -23.86
N ARG A 55 4.47 11.89 -22.71
CA ARG A 55 3.11 11.79 -22.13
C ARG A 55 2.75 12.88 -21.13
N CYS A 56 3.72 13.38 -20.39
CA CYS A 56 3.46 14.34 -19.31
C CYS A 56 3.96 15.75 -19.64
N TRP A 57 5.14 15.87 -20.28
CA TRP A 57 5.68 17.18 -20.65
C TRP A 57 5.20 17.66 -22.02
N ASN A 58 4.43 16.85 -22.75
CA ASN A 58 3.91 17.16 -24.08
C ASN A 58 5.00 17.53 -25.10
N TRP A 59 6.20 16.96 -24.96
CA TRP A 59 7.23 17.14 -25.97
C TRP A 59 6.82 16.41 -27.24
N GLY A 60 7.02 17.06 -28.38
CA GLY A 60 6.78 16.43 -29.67
C GLY A 60 7.67 15.20 -29.88
N TRP A 61 7.13 14.16 -30.51
CA TRP A 61 7.85 12.92 -30.83
C TRP A 61 9.25 13.14 -31.44
N PRO A 62 9.43 14.08 -32.47
CA PRO A 62 10.73 14.28 -33.09
C PRO A 62 11.79 14.78 -32.09
N LEU A 63 11.44 15.75 -31.26
CA LEU A 63 12.36 16.30 -30.24
C LEU A 63 12.71 15.25 -29.20
N SER A 64 11.73 14.50 -28.71
CA SER A 64 11.94 13.45 -27.73
C SER A 64 12.83 12.33 -28.28
N ILE A 65 12.62 11.90 -29.51
CA ILE A 65 13.48 10.90 -30.19
C ILE A 65 14.90 11.44 -30.37
N LEU A 66 15.06 12.69 -30.79
CA LEU A 66 16.38 13.28 -30.98
C LEU A 66 17.20 13.30 -29.69
N VAL A 67 16.60 13.79 -28.61
CA VAL A 67 17.29 13.95 -27.32
C VAL A 67 17.50 12.60 -26.65
N PHE A 68 16.43 11.86 -26.38
CA PHE A 68 16.51 10.60 -25.64
C PHE A 68 17.04 9.45 -26.50
N GLY A 69 16.85 9.47 -27.80
CA GLY A 69 17.48 8.54 -28.75
C GLY A 69 19.00 8.60 -28.70
N ALA A 70 19.57 9.80 -28.59
CA ALA A 70 21.01 9.96 -28.41
C ALA A 70 21.51 9.36 -27.08
N PHE A 71 20.80 9.62 -25.96
CA PHE A 71 21.14 9.01 -24.67
C PHE A 71 20.99 7.48 -24.71
N MET A 72 19.89 6.98 -25.25
CA MET A 72 19.66 5.52 -25.35
C MET A 72 20.70 4.83 -26.25
N THR A 73 21.17 5.49 -27.29
CA THR A 73 22.26 4.95 -28.16
C THR A 73 23.55 4.81 -27.35
N LEU A 74 23.90 5.82 -26.57
CA LEU A 74 25.06 5.80 -25.69
C LEU A 74 24.91 4.71 -24.61
N ASP A 75 23.75 4.67 -23.93
CA ASP A 75 23.45 3.68 -22.90
C ASP A 75 23.53 2.24 -23.44
N LEU A 76 23.00 2.01 -24.66
CA LEU A 76 23.08 0.71 -25.32
C LEU A 76 24.53 0.33 -25.68
N ALA A 77 25.34 1.28 -26.13
CA ALA A 77 26.75 1.02 -26.40
C ALA A 77 27.52 0.65 -25.15
N LEU A 78 27.30 1.37 -24.06
CA LEU A 78 27.92 1.09 -22.75
C LEU A 78 27.44 -0.26 -22.18
N LEU A 79 26.15 -0.54 -22.24
CA LEU A 79 25.58 -1.81 -21.78
C LEU A 79 26.15 -2.98 -22.61
N SER A 80 26.21 -2.84 -23.95
CA SER A 80 26.76 -3.86 -24.84
C SER A 80 28.23 -4.19 -24.50
N SER A 81 29.04 -3.15 -24.21
CA SER A 81 30.43 -3.33 -23.79
C SER A 81 30.53 -4.09 -22.44
N ASN A 82 29.65 -3.78 -21.50
CA ASN A 82 29.64 -4.46 -20.20
C ASN A 82 29.08 -5.90 -20.30
N MET A 83 28.19 -6.19 -21.25
CA MET A 83 27.67 -7.55 -21.50
C MET A 83 28.74 -8.54 -21.91
N LEU A 84 29.88 -8.12 -22.46
CA LEU A 84 31.02 -8.98 -22.73
C LEU A 84 31.58 -9.62 -21.45
N LYS A 85 31.39 -8.96 -20.31
CA LYS A 85 31.83 -9.42 -18.97
C LYS A 85 30.71 -10.09 -18.18
N PHE A 86 29.64 -10.53 -18.85
CA PHE A 86 28.47 -11.14 -18.20
C PHE A 86 28.86 -12.34 -17.35
N LEU A 87 29.69 -13.24 -17.89
CA LEU A 87 30.14 -14.46 -17.19
C LEU A 87 31.13 -14.16 -16.05
N ASP A 88 31.80 -13.02 -16.05
CA ASP A 88 32.75 -12.60 -15.03
C ASP A 88 32.07 -12.02 -13.78
N GLY A 89 30.76 -12.26 -13.62
CA GLY A 89 29.96 -11.84 -12.48
C GLY A 89 28.84 -10.85 -12.80
N GLY A 90 28.75 -10.38 -14.05
CA GLY A 90 27.69 -9.47 -14.48
C GLY A 90 26.27 -10.04 -14.44
N TRP A 91 26.12 -11.36 -14.38
CA TRP A 91 24.82 -12.03 -14.25
C TRP A 91 24.19 -11.85 -12.85
N VAL A 92 25.01 -11.62 -11.79
CA VAL A 92 24.55 -11.54 -10.40
C VAL A 92 23.53 -10.43 -10.16
N PRO A 93 23.78 -9.15 -10.56
CA PRO A 93 22.78 -8.10 -10.38
C PRO A 93 21.49 -8.37 -11.17
N LEU A 94 21.56 -9.02 -12.33
CA LEU A 94 20.37 -9.38 -13.08
C LEU A 94 19.57 -10.50 -12.39
N ALA A 95 20.24 -11.47 -11.79
CA ALA A 95 19.57 -12.51 -10.99
C ALA A 95 18.85 -11.91 -9.76
N ILE A 96 19.53 -11.00 -9.03
CA ILE A 96 18.93 -10.29 -7.90
C ILE A 96 17.74 -9.45 -8.37
N ALA A 97 17.90 -8.70 -9.45
CA ALA A 97 16.82 -7.91 -10.02
C ALA A 97 15.62 -8.75 -10.44
N ALA A 98 15.86 -9.92 -11.04
CA ALA A 98 14.80 -10.85 -11.44
C ALA A 98 14.02 -11.37 -10.21
N VAL A 99 14.69 -11.75 -9.13
CA VAL A 99 14.06 -12.20 -7.89
C VAL A 99 13.20 -11.08 -7.28
N ILE A 100 13.76 -9.86 -7.17
CA ILE A 100 13.02 -8.71 -6.63
C ILE A 100 11.81 -8.39 -7.54
N PHE A 101 11.99 -8.39 -8.85
CA PHE A 101 10.92 -8.17 -9.80
C PHE A 101 9.80 -9.20 -9.68
N LEU A 102 10.13 -10.49 -9.53
CA LEU A 102 9.16 -11.56 -9.32
C LEU A 102 8.37 -11.36 -8.02
N CYS A 103 9.04 -10.96 -6.93
CA CYS A 103 8.36 -10.63 -5.68
C CYS A 103 7.41 -9.43 -5.85
N MET A 104 7.86 -8.36 -6.47
CA MET A 104 7.04 -7.17 -6.73
C MET A 104 5.85 -7.47 -7.66
N TRP A 105 6.09 -8.21 -8.74
CA TRP A 105 5.05 -8.63 -9.67
C TRP A 105 4.02 -9.52 -9.01
N THR A 106 4.47 -10.52 -8.24
CA THR A 106 3.59 -11.40 -7.46
C THR A 106 2.75 -10.60 -6.46
N TRP A 107 3.38 -9.68 -5.73
CA TRP A 107 2.67 -8.81 -4.80
C TRP A 107 1.60 -7.97 -5.47
N ARG A 108 1.96 -7.29 -6.57
CA ARG A 108 1.01 -6.48 -7.35
C ARG A 108 -0.15 -7.29 -7.89
N THR A 109 0.14 -8.46 -8.48
CA THR A 109 -0.88 -9.33 -9.07
C THR A 109 -1.79 -9.91 -7.98
N GLY A 110 -1.21 -10.34 -6.85
CA GLY A 110 -1.95 -10.86 -5.71
C GLY A 110 -2.87 -9.79 -5.09
N ARG A 111 -2.36 -8.58 -4.85
CA ARG A 111 -3.18 -7.47 -4.35
C ARG A 111 -4.32 -7.11 -5.30
N ALA A 112 -4.08 -7.12 -6.61
CA ALA A 112 -5.11 -6.86 -7.59
C ALA A 112 -6.17 -7.99 -7.65
N ALA A 113 -5.80 -9.25 -7.46
CA ALA A 113 -6.71 -10.37 -7.38
C ALA A 113 -7.59 -10.27 -6.12
N VAL A 114 -6.98 -10.01 -4.95
CA VAL A 114 -7.70 -9.78 -3.70
C VAL A 114 -8.69 -8.61 -3.83
N ALA A 115 -8.25 -7.47 -4.35
CA ALA A 115 -9.11 -6.31 -4.50
C ALA A 115 -10.32 -6.58 -5.40
N ARG A 116 -10.13 -7.34 -6.49
CA ARG A 116 -11.25 -7.77 -7.37
C ARG A 116 -12.22 -8.70 -6.65
N HIS A 117 -11.71 -9.64 -5.87
CA HIS A 117 -12.54 -10.54 -5.08
C HIS A 117 -13.34 -9.78 -4.00
N GLU A 118 -12.69 -8.87 -3.29
CA GLU A 118 -13.33 -8.02 -2.29
C GLU A 118 -14.41 -7.11 -2.91
N GLN A 119 -14.15 -6.55 -4.10
CA GLN A 119 -15.16 -5.74 -4.82
C GLN A 119 -16.35 -6.56 -5.30
N ALA A 120 -16.16 -7.82 -5.72
CA ALA A 120 -17.24 -8.69 -6.15
C ALA A 120 -18.18 -9.08 -4.98
N GLU A 121 -17.65 -9.16 -3.76
CA GLU A 121 -18.42 -9.45 -2.55
C GLU A 121 -18.87 -8.19 -1.80
N ALA A 122 -18.51 -7.02 -2.28
CA ALA A 122 -18.77 -5.76 -1.59
C ALA A 122 -20.27 -5.43 -1.58
N LEU A 123 -20.79 -5.16 -0.41
CA LEU A 123 -22.15 -4.65 -0.21
C LEU A 123 -22.11 -3.12 -0.20
N PRO A 124 -22.92 -2.42 -1.03
CA PRO A 124 -23.03 -0.96 -0.94
C PRO A 124 -23.48 -0.55 0.46
N LEU A 125 -22.86 0.51 0.99
CA LEU A 125 -23.12 0.96 2.35
C LEU A 125 -24.57 1.38 2.56
N GLU A 126 -25.17 2.06 1.58
CA GLU A 126 -26.56 2.51 1.63
C GLU A 126 -27.51 1.33 1.76
N THR A 127 -27.32 0.27 0.96
CA THR A 127 -28.11 -0.97 1.05
C THR A 127 -28.01 -1.63 2.43
N LEU A 128 -26.79 -1.64 3.01
CA LEU A 128 -26.60 -2.15 4.37
C LEU A 128 -27.41 -1.32 5.38
N LEU A 129 -27.28 0.02 5.35
CA LEU A 129 -27.93 0.92 6.29
C LEU A 129 -29.47 0.86 6.20
N GLU A 130 -30.02 0.63 5.00
CA GLU A 130 -31.46 0.44 4.79
C GLU A 130 -31.93 -0.91 5.38
N SER A 131 -31.13 -1.95 5.28
CA SER A 131 -31.44 -3.28 5.77
C SER A 131 -31.40 -3.44 7.29
N ILE A 132 -30.79 -2.50 8.01
CA ILE A 132 -30.68 -2.56 9.47
C ILE A 132 -32.04 -2.36 10.14
N ASN A 133 -32.50 -3.42 10.83
CA ASN A 133 -33.71 -3.34 11.65
C ASN A 133 -33.34 -2.78 13.05
N PRO A 134 -33.85 -1.58 13.41
CA PRO A 134 -33.52 -0.96 14.70
C PRO A 134 -33.92 -1.80 15.94
N ALA A 135 -34.92 -2.67 15.80
CA ALA A 135 -35.41 -3.51 16.90
C ALA A 135 -34.50 -4.72 17.20
N ARG A 136 -33.61 -5.10 16.27
CA ARG A 136 -32.70 -6.23 16.43
C ARG A 136 -31.27 -5.87 16.76
N VAL A 137 -30.90 -4.59 16.58
CA VAL A 137 -29.51 -4.15 16.75
C VAL A 137 -29.38 -3.37 18.02
N HIS A 138 -28.52 -3.83 18.93
CA HIS A 138 -28.18 -3.11 20.14
C HIS A 138 -27.31 -1.88 19.81
N ARG A 139 -27.67 -0.72 20.34
CA ARG A 139 -26.94 0.56 20.11
C ARG A 139 -26.28 1.07 21.39
N PRO A 140 -25.09 0.59 21.72
CA PRO A 140 -24.36 1.10 22.89
C PRO A 140 -23.93 2.55 22.66
N GLN A 141 -23.87 3.29 23.77
CA GLN A 141 -23.39 4.67 23.75
C GLN A 141 -21.90 4.73 23.39
N GLY A 142 -21.51 5.81 22.69
CA GLY A 142 -20.13 6.06 22.27
C GLY A 142 -19.94 5.96 20.77
N THR A 143 -18.69 6.08 20.35
CA THR A 143 -18.30 6.15 18.94
C THR A 143 -17.53 4.92 18.51
N ALA A 144 -17.97 4.28 17.44
CA ALA A 144 -17.23 3.21 16.77
C ALA A 144 -16.61 3.74 15.46
N VAL A 145 -15.29 3.69 15.36
CA VAL A 145 -14.54 4.11 14.17
C VAL A 145 -14.13 2.86 13.38
N TYR A 146 -14.66 2.69 12.19
CA TYR A 146 -14.31 1.59 11.29
C TYR A 146 -13.33 2.10 10.21
N LEU A 147 -12.11 1.61 10.25
CA LEU A 147 -11.12 1.92 9.22
C LEU A 147 -11.44 1.16 7.94
N THR A 148 -11.49 1.88 6.83
CA THR A 148 -11.79 1.33 5.51
C THR A 148 -10.91 1.93 4.42
N ALA A 149 -10.54 1.12 3.44
CA ALA A 149 -9.81 1.59 2.26
C ALA A 149 -10.73 2.24 1.21
N THR A 150 -12.05 1.97 1.28
CA THR A 150 -13.03 2.50 0.33
C THR A 150 -14.15 3.22 1.06
N SER A 151 -14.58 4.34 0.51
CA SER A 151 -15.65 5.15 1.12
C SER A 151 -17.07 4.73 0.69
N THR A 152 -17.22 3.89 -0.34
CA THR A 152 -18.51 3.54 -0.95
C THR A 152 -19.13 2.25 -0.43
N ASN A 153 -18.30 1.29 -0.03
CA ASN A 153 -18.76 -0.03 0.41
C ASN A 153 -18.75 -0.16 1.94
N ALA A 154 -19.59 -1.04 2.45
CA ALA A 154 -19.61 -1.36 3.87
C ALA A 154 -18.32 -2.07 4.28
N PRO A 155 -17.60 -1.59 5.31
CA PRO A 155 -16.41 -2.27 5.80
C PRO A 155 -16.74 -3.68 6.28
N ARG A 156 -15.90 -4.66 5.99
CA ARG A 156 -16.09 -6.05 6.48
C ARG A 156 -16.16 -6.10 8.00
N SER A 157 -15.36 -5.30 8.69
CA SER A 157 -15.39 -5.20 10.16
C SER A 157 -16.76 -4.73 10.68
N LEU A 158 -17.43 -3.80 10.00
CA LEU A 158 -18.80 -3.39 10.35
C LEU A 158 -19.79 -4.54 10.10
N MET A 159 -19.70 -5.20 8.93
CA MET A 159 -20.58 -6.33 8.63
C MET A 159 -20.41 -7.49 9.60
N HIS A 160 -19.17 -7.83 9.98
CA HIS A 160 -18.89 -8.85 11.00
C HIS A 160 -19.46 -8.47 12.36
N ASN A 161 -19.30 -7.22 12.80
CA ASN A 161 -19.86 -6.76 14.08
C ASN A 161 -21.39 -6.82 14.08
N LEU A 162 -22.02 -6.40 12.99
CA LEU A 162 -23.49 -6.50 12.85
C LEU A 162 -23.97 -7.96 12.78
N LYS A 163 -23.29 -8.82 12.02
CA LYS A 163 -23.72 -10.21 11.82
C LYS A 163 -23.57 -11.07 13.06
N HIS A 164 -22.49 -10.91 13.81
CA HIS A 164 -22.14 -11.82 14.90
C HIS A 164 -22.47 -11.26 16.29
N ASN A 165 -22.38 -9.95 16.47
CA ASN A 165 -22.61 -9.31 17.76
C ASN A 165 -23.96 -8.58 17.82
N GLU A 166 -24.61 -8.33 16.66
CA GLU A 166 -25.84 -7.53 16.55
C GLU A 166 -25.71 -6.13 17.17
N VAL A 167 -24.50 -5.56 17.09
CA VAL A 167 -24.14 -4.27 17.70
C VAL A 167 -23.82 -3.22 16.64
N LEU A 168 -24.42 -2.05 16.79
CA LEU A 168 -24.08 -0.83 16.06
C LEU A 168 -24.08 0.34 17.03
N HIS A 169 -22.94 0.95 17.28
CA HIS A 169 -22.82 2.07 18.23
C HIS A 169 -23.73 3.25 17.84
N GLU A 170 -24.03 4.10 18.81
CA GLU A 170 -24.85 5.29 18.62
C GLU A 170 -24.26 6.19 17.53
N HIS A 171 -22.93 6.38 17.56
CA HIS A 171 -22.16 7.05 16.53
C HIS A 171 -21.21 6.10 15.84
N VAL A 172 -21.29 6.05 14.51
CA VAL A 172 -20.45 5.22 13.66
C VAL A 172 -19.70 6.11 12.69
N VAL A 173 -18.38 6.02 12.72
CA VAL A 173 -17.49 6.75 11.81
C VAL A 173 -16.83 5.75 10.85
N LEU A 174 -17.12 5.88 9.57
CA LEU A 174 -16.43 5.15 8.51
C LEU A 174 -15.25 6.01 8.05
N LEU A 175 -14.06 5.64 8.50
CA LEU A 175 -12.84 6.41 8.32
C LEU A 175 -12.01 5.86 7.19
N SER A 176 -11.74 6.69 6.19
CA SER A 176 -10.73 6.46 5.15
C SER A 176 -9.63 7.51 5.22
N ILE A 177 -8.41 7.09 4.89
CA ILE A 177 -7.25 7.97 4.87
C ILE A 177 -6.68 7.95 3.46
N GLU A 178 -6.49 9.13 2.90
CA GLU A 178 -5.90 9.35 1.60
C GLU A 178 -4.59 10.14 1.72
N VAL A 179 -3.58 9.72 0.99
CA VAL A 179 -2.28 10.41 0.95
C VAL A 179 -2.10 11.00 -0.45
N PRO A 180 -2.46 12.28 -0.66
CA PRO A 180 -2.23 12.95 -1.93
C PRO A 180 -0.73 13.18 -2.18
N ASP A 181 -0.37 13.44 -3.45
CA ASP A 181 1.01 13.68 -3.90
C ASP A 181 1.53 15.10 -3.51
N ILE A 182 1.21 15.53 -2.29
CA ILE A 182 1.70 16.78 -1.70
C ILE A 182 2.37 16.50 -0.35
N PRO A 183 3.44 17.24 0.02
CA PRO A 183 4.18 16.96 1.24
C PRO A 183 3.37 17.20 2.51
N PHE A 184 2.56 18.25 2.55
CA PHE A 184 1.74 18.65 3.69
C PHE A 184 0.35 19.09 3.23
N VAL A 185 -0.68 18.71 3.99
CA VAL A 185 -2.07 19.12 3.76
C VAL A 185 -2.43 20.25 4.72
N SER A 186 -3.06 21.31 4.21
CA SER A 186 -3.55 22.42 5.06
C SER A 186 -4.63 21.92 6.04
N PRO A 187 -4.76 22.54 7.22
CA PRO A 187 -5.80 22.16 8.19
C PRO A 187 -7.24 22.17 7.63
N GLU A 188 -7.52 23.10 6.72
CA GLU A 188 -8.83 23.26 6.08
C GLU A 188 -9.16 22.08 5.13
N GLY A 189 -8.17 21.57 4.41
CA GLY A 189 -8.29 20.42 3.49
C GLY A 189 -8.14 19.07 4.16
N ARG A 190 -7.80 19.01 5.46
CA ARG A 190 -7.45 17.78 6.17
C ARG A 190 -8.60 16.78 6.31
N SER A 191 -9.83 17.26 6.44
CA SER A 191 -10.98 16.39 6.71
C SER A 191 -12.20 16.75 5.91
N GLN A 192 -12.80 15.75 5.28
CA GLN A 192 -14.12 15.82 4.66
C GLN A 192 -15.07 14.93 5.46
N VAL A 193 -16.22 15.50 5.86
CA VAL A 193 -17.26 14.81 6.62
C VAL A 193 -18.54 14.77 5.81
N THR A 194 -19.14 13.59 5.71
CA THR A 194 -20.45 13.38 5.09
C THR A 194 -21.36 12.64 6.07
N HIS A 195 -22.50 13.23 6.42
CA HIS A 195 -23.49 12.62 7.28
C HIS A 195 -24.42 11.71 6.47
N LEU A 196 -24.51 10.44 6.83
CA LEU A 196 -25.30 9.41 6.13
C LEU A 196 -26.64 9.11 6.82
N GLY A 197 -26.91 9.79 7.93
CA GLY A 197 -28.10 9.55 8.76
C GLY A 197 -27.92 8.41 9.77
N LYS A 198 -28.90 8.24 10.65
CA LYS A 198 -28.93 7.20 11.69
C LYS A 198 -27.68 7.15 12.60
N GLY A 199 -26.96 8.28 12.77
CA GLY A 199 -25.72 8.36 13.54
C GLY A 199 -24.49 7.79 12.81
N VAL A 200 -24.56 7.60 11.50
CA VAL A 200 -23.44 7.12 10.67
C VAL A 200 -22.82 8.29 9.90
N HIS A 201 -21.51 8.39 10.00
CA HIS A 201 -20.72 9.45 9.38
C HIS A 201 -19.61 8.84 8.53
N ARG A 202 -19.40 9.41 7.36
CA ARG A 202 -18.24 9.09 6.52
C ARG A 202 -17.21 10.20 6.71
N VAL A 203 -16.02 9.83 7.07
CA VAL A 203 -14.90 10.76 7.27
C VAL A 203 -13.75 10.35 6.37
N MET A 204 -13.26 11.30 5.58
CA MET A 204 -12.05 11.14 4.81
C MET A 204 -10.99 12.09 5.37
N LEU A 205 -9.87 11.54 5.79
CA LEU A 205 -8.72 12.30 6.25
C LEU A 205 -7.64 12.32 5.16
N HIS A 206 -7.09 13.50 4.92
CA HIS A 206 -5.99 13.70 3.99
C HIS A 206 -4.71 14.02 4.76
N TYR A 207 -3.63 13.26 4.50
CA TYR A 207 -2.30 13.52 5.05
C TYR A 207 -1.30 13.60 3.92
N GLY A 208 -0.45 14.61 3.93
CA GLY A 208 0.66 14.71 2.99
C GLY A 208 1.66 13.56 3.18
N PHE A 209 2.42 13.22 2.13
CA PHE A 209 3.35 12.09 2.21
C PHE A 209 4.51 12.28 3.21
N MET A 210 4.72 13.50 3.73
CA MET A 210 5.69 13.81 4.79
C MET A 210 5.05 13.92 6.18
N GLU A 211 3.75 13.75 6.30
CA GLU A 211 3.04 13.79 7.57
C GLU A 211 2.85 12.38 8.13
N GLN A 212 2.81 12.30 9.45
CA GLN A 212 2.50 11.06 10.15
C GLN A 212 1.01 11.07 10.54
N PRO A 213 0.20 10.12 10.06
CA PRO A 213 -1.21 10.07 10.42
C PRO A 213 -1.41 9.86 11.92
N ASP A 214 -2.18 10.75 12.54
CA ASP A 214 -2.66 10.64 13.92
C ASP A 214 -4.18 10.75 13.90
N VAL A 215 -4.84 9.59 13.88
CA VAL A 215 -6.30 9.50 13.76
C VAL A 215 -7.02 10.04 15.01
N PRO A 216 -6.61 9.71 16.26
CA PRO A 216 -7.26 10.26 17.44
C PRO A 216 -7.28 11.79 17.48
N SER A 217 -6.13 12.42 17.22
CA SER A 217 -6.03 13.89 17.19
C SER A 217 -6.88 14.51 16.06
N ALA A 218 -6.93 13.86 14.91
CA ALA A 218 -7.76 14.34 13.81
C ALA A 218 -9.26 14.22 14.12
N LEU A 219 -9.70 13.15 14.80
CA LEU A 219 -11.11 12.98 15.18
C LEU A 219 -11.54 13.99 16.26
N ALA A 220 -10.66 14.34 17.20
CA ALA A 220 -10.93 15.36 18.20
C ALA A 220 -11.26 16.73 17.58
N LEU A 221 -10.67 17.05 16.43
CA LEU A 221 -10.96 18.29 15.69
C LEU A 221 -12.29 18.26 14.91
N LEU A 222 -13.00 17.13 14.92
CA LEU A 222 -14.26 16.98 14.18
C LEU A 222 -15.51 17.13 15.06
N GLU A 223 -15.37 17.40 16.35
CA GLU A 223 -16.50 17.66 17.25
C GLU A 223 -17.36 18.84 16.74
N ASP A 224 -16.71 19.90 16.26
CA ASP A 224 -17.41 21.07 15.66
C ASP A 224 -18.19 20.70 14.39
N LYS A 225 -17.88 19.58 13.76
CA LYS A 225 -18.57 19.05 12.58
C LYS A 225 -19.66 18.03 12.93
N GLY A 226 -20.04 17.93 14.21
CA GLY A 226 -21.13 17.08 14.67
C GLY A 226 -20.76 15.61 14.83
N ILE A 227 -19.49 15.28 14.98
CA ILE A 227 -18.99 13.94 15.31
C ILE A 227 -18.54 13.95 16.75
N PRO A 228 -19.29 13.36 17.71
CA PRO A 228 -18.87 13.32 19.10
C PRO A 228 -17.66 12.42 19.26
N PHE A 229 -16.63 12.95 19.87
CA PHE A 229 -15.38 12.23 20.12
C PHE A 229 -15.03 12.28 21.62
N ASP A 230 -15.13 11.12 22.28
CA ASP A 230 -14.61 10.91 23.62
C ASP A 230 -13.57 9.78 23.55
N PRO A 231 -12.28 10.04 23.82
CA PRO A 231 -11.24 9.02 23.79
C PRO A 231 -11.53 7.80 24.65
N MET A 232 -12.26 7.99 25.75
CA MET A 232 -12.61 6.90 26.68
C MET A 232 -13.83 6.08 26.21
N ARG A 233 -14.62 6.61 25.30
CA ARG A 233 -15.85 5.98 24.75
C ARG A 233 -15.75 5.71 23.24
N THR A 234 -14.56 5.86 22.66
CA THR A 234 -14.30 5.57 21.24
C THR A 234 -13.58 4.24 21.10
N SER A 235 -14.08 3.37 20.23
CA SER A 235 -13.47 2.10 19.85
C SER A 235 -13.12 2.10 18.37
N TYR A 236 -11.93 1.60 18.02
CA TYR A 236 -11.43 1.53 16.65
C TYR A 236 -11.51 0.10 16.13
N PHE A 237 -12.25 -0.12 15.06
CA PHE A 237 -12.42 -1.42 14.44
C PHE A 237 -11.58 -1.51 13.16
N ILE A 238 -10.66 -2.45 13.15
CA ILE A 238 -9.77 -2.71 12.02
C ILE A 238 -10.06 -4.09 11.45
N GLY A 239 -10.22 -4.18 10.13
CA GLY A 239 -10.27 -5.46 9.42
C GLY A 239 -8.86 -6.02 9.24
N ARG A 240 -8.59 -7.22 9.73
CA ARG A 240 -7.35 -7.95 9.47
C ARG A 240 -7.62 -9.10 8.51
N ASN A 241 -7.09 -8.99 7.29
CA ASN A 241 -7.22 -10.05 6.30
C ASN A 241 -6.13 -11.11 6.51
N THR A 242 -6.52 -12.35 6.74
CA THR A 242 -5.64 -13.50 6.74
C THR A 242 -5.86 -14.26 5.44
N TYR A 243 -4.83 -14.33 4.61
CA TYR A 243 -4.89 -15.03 3.34
C TYR A 243 -4.59 -16.52 3.54
N VAL A 244 -5.42 -17.38 2.94
CA VAL A 244 -5.31 -18.84 3.04
C VAL A 244 -5.41 -19.47 1.66
N ASP A 245 -4.83 -20.66 1.52
CA ASP A 245 -4.88 -21.45 0.27
C ASP A 245 -6.34 -21.72 -0.12
N ALA A 246 -6.67 -21.47 -1.39
CA ALA A 246 -7.98 -21.77 -1.95
C ALA A 246 -8.01 -23.11 -2.68
N SER A 247 -9.17 -23.77 -2.66
CA SER A 247 -9.41 -24.96 -3.51
C SER A 247 -9.40 -24.61 -5.00
N LYS A 248 -9.78 -23.36 -5.34
CA LYS A 248 -9.68 -22.79 -6.69
C LYS A 248 -8.85 -21.52 -6.62
N PRO A 249 -7.53 -21.61 -6.81
CA PRO A 249 -6.62 -20.48 -6.61
C PRO A 249 -6.89 -19.36 -7.63
N LEU A 250 -6.85 -18.13 -7.17
CA LEU A 250 -6.96 -16.92 -8.00
C LEU A 250 -5.67 -16.64 -8.79
N LEU A 251 -4.56 -17.26 -8.37
CA LEU A 251 -3.22 -17.11 -8.94
C LEU A 251 -2.65 -18.49 -9.29
N PRO A 252 -1.65 -18.58 -10.18
CA PRO A 252 -0.85 -19.79 -10.32
C PRO A 252 -0.28 -20.24 -8.97
N ARG A 253 -0.29 -21.53 -8.66
CA ARG A 253 0.08 -22.07 -7.34
C ARG A 253 1.43 -21.59 -6.78
N TRP A 254 2.44 -21.40 -7.65
CA TRP A 254 3.73 -20.88 -7.21
C TRP A 254 3.67 -19.41 -6.78
N GLN A 255 2.87 -18.57 -7.50
CA GLN A 255 2.61 -17.18 -7.15
C GLN A 255 1.78 -17.06 -5.86
N GLU A 256 0.76 -17.91 -5.70
CA GLU A 256 -0.05 -17.98 -4.49
C GLU A 256 0.83 -18.22 -3.26
N LYS A 257 1.68 -19.26 -3.28
CA LYS A 257 2.62 -19.55 -2.18
C LYS A 257 3.57 -18.41 -1.87
N LEU A 258 4.12 -17.78 -2.91
CA LEU A 258 5.00 -16.63 -2.75
C LEU A 258 4.23 -15.42 -2.17
N PHE A 259 3.02 -15.16 -2.66
CA PHE A 259 2.16 -14.09 -2.13
C PHE A 259 1.80 -14.31 -0.66
N LEU A 260 1.43 -15.53 -0.27
CA LEU A 260 1.14 -15.90 1.11
C LEU A 260 2.37 -15.73 2.01
N ALA A 261 3.57 -16.08 1.52
CA ALA A 261 4.80 -15.83 2.25
C ALA A 261 5.06 -14.33 2.44
N LEU A 262 4.92 -13.52 1.38
CA LEU A 262 5.11 -12.07 1.43
C LEU A 262 4.08 -11.38 2.35
N SER A 263 2.84 -11.82 2.34
CA SER A 263 1.77 -11.22 3.14
C SER A 263 1.97 -11.34 4.65
N ARG A 264 2.73 -12.35 5.10
CA ARG A 264 3.08 -12.53 6.53
C ARG A 264 3.98 -11.41 7.08
N PHE A 265 4.72 -10.74 6.20
CA PHE A 265 5.60 -9.62 6.56
C PHE A 265 4.92 -8.25 6.45
N SER A 266 3.63 -8.21 6.11
CA SER A 266 2.89 -6.95 6.01
C SER A 266 2.65 -6.34 7.40
N ALA A 267 2.92 -5.04 7.53
CA ALA A 267 2.69 -4.30 8.76
C ALA A 267 1.20 -4.19 9.13
N SER A 268 0.91 -4.07 10.43
CA SER A 268 -0.44 -3.81 10.93
C SER A 268 -0.87 -2.37 10.61
N ALA A 269 -2.12 -2.19 10.21
CA ALA A 269 -2.68 -0.86 9.98
C ALA A 269 -2.81 -0.06 11.30
N GLY A 270 -3.01 -0.75 12.44
CA GLY A 270 -3.15 -0.10 13.75
C GLY A 270 -1.93 0.72 14.15
N ASP A 271 -0.73 0.17 13.94
CA ASP A 271 0.52 0.84 14.28
C ASP A 271 0.79 2.05 13.37
N PHE A 272 0.37 1.95 12.10
CA PHE A 272 0.59 3.01 11.12
C PHE A 272 -0.26 4.27 11.39
N PHE A 273 -1.47 4.11 11.95
CA PHE A 273 -2.41 5.21 12.15
C PHE A 273 -2.40 5.81 13.57
N GLY A 274 -1.44 5.43 14.41
CA GLY A 274 -1.28 5.97 15.76
C GLY A 274 -2.44 5.65 16.69
N LEU A 275 -3.11 4.50 16.50
CA LEU A 275 -4.30 4.15 17.29
C LEU A 275 -3.92 3.66 18.70
N PRO A 276 -4.69 4.03 19.74
CA PRO A 276 -4.44 3.56 21.09
C PRO A 276 -4.71 2.06 21.22
N THR A 277 -3.70 1.27 21.54
CA THR A 277 -3.73 -0.19 21.55
C THR A 277 -4.83 -0.81 22.40
N ASN A 278 -5.21 -0.14 23.49
CA ASN A 278 -6.27 -0.60 24.40
C ASN A 278 -7.69 -0.29 23.91
N ARG A 279 -7.84 0.38 22.77
CA ARG A 279 -9.12 0.75 22.15
C ARG A 279 -9.32 0.17 20.76
N VAL A 280 -8.35 -0.61 20.28
CA VAL A 280 -8.41 -1.27 18.98
C VAL A 280 -9.04 -2.65 19.10
N VAL A 281 -10.01 -2.91 18.26
CA VAL A 281 -10.63 -4.23 18.04
C VAL A 281 -10.27 -4.70 16.65
N GLU A 282 -9.45 -5.74 16.57
CA GLU A 282 -9.11 -6.38 15.28
C GLU A 282 -10.14 -7.47 14.95
N LEU A 283 -10.80 -7.33 13.82
CA LEU A 283 -11.72 -8.33 13.30
C LEU A 283 -11.07 -9.08 12.13
N GLY A 284 -10.72 -10.34 12.37
CA GLY A 284 -10.08 -11.21 11.40
C GLY A 284 -11.05 -11.73 10.35
N SER A 285 -10.73 -11.52 9.07
CA SER A 285 -11.40 -12.18 7.94
C SER A 285 -10.42 -13.11 7.24
N ARG A 286 -10.86 -14.34 6.93
CA ARG A 286 -10.09 -15.28 6.09
C ARG A 286 -10.49 -15.08 4.64
N ILE A 287 -9.50 -14.86 3.79
CA ILE A 287 -9.68 -14.69 2.35
C ILE A 287 -8.97 -15.85 1.66
N GLU A 288 -9.71 -16.67 0.95
CA GLU A 288 -9.15 -17.72 0.09
C GLU A 288 -8.63 -17.10 -1.22
N ILE A 289 -7.39 -17.43 -1.60
CA ILE A 289 -6.74 -16.84 -2.77
C ILE A 289 -6.36 -17.91 -3.79
#